data_525e711ed2d357dd87da4aec2be84bc8
#
_entry.id   525e711ed2d357dd87da4aec2be84bc8
#
_cell.length_a   1.000
_cell.length_b   1.000
_cell.length_c   1.000
_cell.angle_alpha   90.00
_cell.angle_beta   90.00
_cell.angle_gamma   90.00
#
_symmetry.space_group_name_H-M   'P 1'
#
loop_
_entity.id
_entity.type
_entity.pdbx_description
1 polymer ?
#
loop_
_entity_poly.entity_id
_entity_poly.type
_entity_poly.pdbx_seq_one_letter_code
_entity_poly.pdbx_strand_id
1 'polypeptide(L)'
;MNSDKPHFMPGSAPVILRLVADRGTGKLLGAQAFGPGDVSKRIDTLVAAITGGLTVDDLADADLAYAPPFSTALDPLTHAANALRNKAEGLLKTYGPAEVREKAGKGEDFVLLDVRSPEETQRDGRLPFGNVTYIPLGALWEKAPTLPRDKEIVAFCKISVRGWDALSILRSHGFEKVALLETGVAGWPFQLEA
;
A
#
# COMPACT_ATOMS: atom_id res chain seq x y z
N MET A 1 1.12 1.81 -4.42
CA MET A 1 2.40 1.82 -5.16
C MET A 1 2.71 0.41 -5.65
N ASN A 2 3.18 0.25 -6.88
CA ASN A 2 3.57 -1.03 -7.48
C ASN A 2 4.63 -0.78 -8.58
N SER A 3 5.22 -1.83 -9.14
CA SER A 3 6.09 -1.70 -10.32
C SER A 3 5.27 -1.71 -11.61
N ASP A 4 5.72 -0.99 -12.62
CA ASP A 4 5.07 -0.91 -13.93
C ASP A 4 5.13 -2.23 -14.71
N LYS A 5 6.13 -3.06 -14.45
CA LYS A 5 6.38 -4.39 -15.01
C LYS A 5 7.12 -5.27 -13.99
N PRO A 6 7.26 -6.59 -14.21
CA PRO A 6 7.96 -7.47 -13.28
C PRO A 6 9.38 -7.01 -12.97
N HIS A 7 9.82 -7.19 -11.73
CA HIS A 7 11.12 -6.72 -11.24
C HIS A 7 12.34 -7.30 -11.99
N PHE A 8 12.18 -8.47 -12.62
CA PHE A 8 13.22 -9.10 -13.43
C PHE A 8 13.33 -8.52 -14.86
N MET A 9 12.37 -7.67 -15.26
CA MET A 9 12.41 -7.03 -16.58
C MET A 9 13.30 -5.78 -16.55
N PRO A 10 14.16 -5.59 -17.55
CA PRO A 10 14.97 -4.38 -17.66
C PRO A 10 14.12 -3.10 -17.62
N GLY A 11 14.56 -2.12 -16.84
CA GLY A 11 13.88 -0.84 -16.71
C GLY A 11 12.55 -0.92 -15.93
N SER A 12 12.30 -1.98 -15.15
CA SER A 12 11.19 -2.01 -14.20
C SER A 12 11.31 -0.86 -13.20
N ALA A 13 10.25 -0.09 -13.05
CA ALA A 13 10.26 1.10 -12.22
C ALA A 13 8.93 1.28 -11.46
N PRO A 14 8.96 1.94 -10.30
CA PRO A 14 7.77 2.13 -9.49
C PRO A 14 6.78 3.13 -10.12
N VAL A 15 5.49 2.84 -9.90
CA VAL A 15 4.37 3.75 -10.15
C VAL A 15 3.51 3.87 -8.90
N ILE A 16 3.07 5.08 -8.61
CA ILE A 16 2.10 5.38 -7.56
C ILE A 16 0.81 5.80 -8.26
N LEU A 17 -0.27 5.13 -7.93
CA LEU A 17 -1.60 5.44 -8.44
C LEU A 17 -2.51 5.85 -7.29
N ARG A 18 -3.29 6.90 -7.49
CA ARG A 18 -4.36 7.32 -6.61
C ARG A 18 -5.65 7.37 -7.42
N LEU A 19 -6.67 6.67 -6.94
CA LEU A 19 -8.01 6.68 -7.50
C LEU A 19 -8.95 7.46 -6.59
N VAL A 20 -9.91 8.15 -7.19
CA VAL A 20 -11.01 8.80 -6.50
C VAL A 20 -12.31 8.25 -7.09
N ALA A 21 -13.20 7.78 -6.22
CA ALA A 21 -14.50 7.28 -6.62
C ALA A 21 -15.61 7.85 -5.73
N ASP A 22 -16.81 7.88 -6.25
CA ASP A 22 -18.01 8.19 -5.49
C ASP A 22 -18.29 7.06 -4.49
N ARG A 23 -18.50 7.42 -3.24
CA ARG A 23 -18.65 6.45 -2.16
C ARG A 23 -19.94 5.63 -2.24
N GLY A 24 -21.01 6.21 -2.79
CA GLY A 24 -22.31 5.55 -2.85
C GLY A 24 -22.48 4.66 -4.07
N THR A 25 -21.93 5.09 -5.21
CA THR A 25 -22.11 4.42 -6.51
C THR A 25 -20.89 3.63 -6.97
N GLY A 26 -19.73 3.84 -6.35
CA GLY A 26 -18.45 3.27 -6.80
C GLY A 26 -17.90 3.88 -8.10
N LYS A 27 -18.59 4.86 -8.72
CA LYS A 27 -18.14 5.47 -9.98
C LYS A 27 -16.78 6.13 -9.83
N LEU A 28 -15.89 5.88 -10.78
CA LEU A 28 -14.59 6.54 -10.88
C LEU A 28 -14.80 8.02 -11.23
N LEU A 29 -14.24 8.92 -10.41
CA LEU A 29 -14.34 10.36 -10.55
C LEU A 29 -13.03 11.03 -10.95
N GLY A 30 -11.89 10.41 -10.66
CA GLY A 30 -10.60 10.97 -10.96
C GLY A 30 -9.46 10.02 -10.61
N ALA A 31 -8.29 10.36 -11.13
CA ALA A 31 -7.08 9.60 -10.86
C ALA A 31 -5.83 10.48 -10.94
N GLN A 32 -4.79 10.06 -10.24
CA GLN A 32 -3.45 10.61 -10.34
C GLN A 32 -2.44 9.47 -10.46
N ALA A 33 -1.43 9.66 -11.30
CA ALA A 33 -0.31 8.74 -11.44
C ALA A 33 1.00 9.50 -11.32
N PHE A 34 1.96 8.87 -10.63
CA PHE A 34 3.27 9.44 -10.39
C PHE A 34 4.32 8.33 -10.32
N GLY A 35 5.52 8.63 -10.81
CA GLY A 35 6.67 7.73 -10.73
C GLY A 35 7.49 7.67 -12.01
N PRO A 36 8.70 7.08 -11.95
CA PRO A 36 9.56 6.89 -13.12
C PRO A 36 9.10 5.76 -14.04
N GLY A 37 8.17 4.89 -13.60
CA GLY A 37 7.61 3.85 -14.44
C GLY A 37 6.61 4.37 -15.47
N ASP A 38 6.06 3.48 -16.30
CA ASP A 38 5.08 3.86 -17.32
C ASP A 38 3.74 4.23 -16.67
N VAL A 39 3.54 5.54 -16.46
CA VAL A 39 2.30 6.12 -15.91
C VAL A 39 1.30 6.46 -17.02
N SER A 40 1.76 6.79 -18.25
CA SER A 40 0.90 7.29 -19.32
C SER A 40 -0.14 6.27 -19.75
N LYS A 41 0.25 5.04 -20.00
CA LYS A 41 -0.67 3.94 -20.32
C LYS A 41 -1.80 3.80 -19.27
N ARG A 42 -1.45 3.93 -17.99
CA ARG A 42 -2.41 3.79 -16.87
C ARG A 42 -3.37 4.97 -16.82
N ILE A 43 -2.88 6.17 -17.03
CA ILE A 43 -3.73 7.36 -17.09
C ILE A 43 -4.67 7.30 -18.29
N ASP A 44 -4.21 6.89 -19.47
CA ASP A 44 -5.07 6.77 -20.65
C ASP A 44 -6.19 5.74 -20.45
N THR A 45 -5.86 4.60 -19.82
CA THR A 45 -6.86 3.60 -19.43
C THR A 45 -7.89 4.18 -18.44
N LEU A 46 -7.42 4.97 -17.45
CA LEU A 46 -8.30 5.62 -16.46
C LEU A 46 -9.16 6.71 -17.09
N VAL A 47 -8.65 7.48 -18.04
CA VAL A 47 -9.44 8.45 -18.80
C VAL A 47 -10.59 7.75 -19.52
N ALA A 48 -10.29 6.63 -20.21
CA ALA A 48 -11.33 5.85 -20.89
C ALA A 48 -12.37 5.29 -19.89
N ALA A 49 -11.92 4.73 -18.76
CA ALA A 49 -12.78 4.20 -17.72
C ALA A 49 -13.70 5.28 -17.12
N ILE A 50 -13.14 6.44 -16.76
CA ILE A 50 -13.91 7.57 -16.19
C ILE A 50 -14.91 8.11 -17.22
N THR A 51 -14.49 8.28 -18.48
CA THR A 51 -15.37 8.76 -19.57
C THR A 51 -16.49 7.77 -19.84
N GLY A 52 -16.21 6.46 -19.76
CA GLY A 52 -17.18 5.39 -19.90
C GLY A 52 -18.11 5.23 -18.68
N GLY A 53 -17.86 5.95 -17.59
CA GLY A 53 -18.67 5.89 -16.37
C GLY A 53 -18.45 4.60 -15.56
N LEU A 54 -17.30 3.96 -15.71
CA LEU A 54 -16.98 2.71 -15.02
C LEU A 54 -16.85 2.94 -13.51
N THR A 55 -17.12 1.87 -12.77
CA THR A 55 -16.96 1.79 -11.32
C THR A 55 -15.57 1.24 -10.91
N VAL A 56 -15.31 1.31 -9.62
CA VAL A 56 -14.12 0.65 -9.02
C VAL A 56 -14.16 -0.86 -9.26
N ASP A 57 -15.34 -1.48 -9.18
CA ASP A 57 -15.49 -2.92 -9.41
C ASP A 57 -15.22 -3.29 -10.86
N ASP A 58 -15.75 -2.52 -11.82
CA ASP A 58 -15.46 -2.73 -13.24
C ASP A 58 -13.95 -2.65 -13.52
N LEU A 59 -13.25 -1.70 -12.88
CA LEU A 59 -11.80 -1.57 -13.05
C LEU A 59 -11.02 -2.69 -12.35
N ALA A 60 -11.48 -3.15 -11.18
CA ALA A 60 -10.87 -4.24 -10.44
C ALA A 60 -10.96 -5.58 -11.19
N ASP A 61 -12.08 -5.79 -11.89
CA ASP A 61 -12.38 -7.03 -12.62
C ASP A 61 -11.97 -6.95 -14.11
N ALA A 62 -11.40 -5.80 -14.55
CA ALA A 62 -10.95 -5.64 -15.92
C ALA A 62 -9.77 -6.58 -16.26
N ASP A 63 -9.92 -7.37 -17.32
CA ASP A 63 -8.86 -8.21 -17.85
C ASP A 63 -7.95 -7.39 -18.78
N LEU A 64 -7.01 -6.68 -18.18
CA LEU A 64 -6.08 -5.83 -18.90
C LEU A 64 -4.98 -6.66 -19.58
N ALA A 65 -4.55 -6.23 -20.76
CA ALA A 65 -3.52 -6.90 -21.53
C ALA A 65 -2.23 -7.07 -20.74
N TYR A 66 -1.72 -8.30 -20.70
CA TYR A 66 -0.49 -8.67 -20.01
C TYR A 66 0.56 -9.20 -20.99
N ALA A 67 1.75 -8.60 -20.89
CA ALA A 67 3.00 -9.20 -21.33
C ALA A 67 4.13 -8.67 -20.45
N PRO A 68 5.11 -9.50 -20.03
CA PRO A 68 6.13 -9.10 -19.05
C PRO A 68 6.89 -7.79 -19.37
N PRO A 69 7.22 -7.48 -20.65
CA PRO A 69 7.89 -6.21 -20.96
C PRO A 69 7.05 -4.95 -20.70
N PHE A 70 5.72 -5.08 -20.59
CA PHE A 70 4.80 -3.93 -20.55
C PHE A 70 3.95 -3.84 -19.31
N SER A 71 3.73 -4.94 -18.57
CA SER A 71 2.90 -4.95 -17.37
C SER A 71 3.26 -6.10 -16.45
N THR A 72 2.86 -6.01 -15.18
CA THR A 72 2.74 -7.14 -14.25
C THR A 72 1.48 -7.95 -14.58
N ALA A 73 1.41 -9.20 -14.14
CA ALA A 73 0.26 -10.10 -14.40
C ALA A 73 -1.06 -9.49 -13.89
N LEU A 74 -1.04 -8.84 -12.74
CA LEU A 74 -2.08 -7.89 -12.32
C LEU A 74 -1.51 -6.48 -12.47
N ASP A 75 -2.10 -5.68 -13.36
CA ASP A 75 -1.63 -4.31 -13.60
C ASP A 75 -1.74 -3.46 -12.30
N PRO A 76 -0.86 -2.48 -12.10
CA PRO A 76 -1.01 -1.50 -11.03
C PRO A 76 -2.40 -0.88 -10.90
N LEU A 77 -3.17 -0.76 -11.98
CA LEU A 77 -4.57 -0.30 -11.96
C LEU A 77 -5.47 -1.26 -11.19
N THR A 78 -5.37 -2.56 -11.46
CA THR A 78 -6.13 -3.60 -10.77
C THR A 78 -5.80 -3.60 -9.28
N HIS A 79 -4.52 -3.45 -8.92
CA HIS A 79 -4.12 -3.32 -7.51
C HIS A 79 -4.69 -2.07 -6.85
N ALA A 80 -4.70 -0.93 -7.55
CA ALA A 80 -5.26 0.32 -7.02
C ALA A 80 -6.76 0.24 -6.84
N ALA A 81 -7.48 -0.37 -7.79
CA ALA A 81 -8.92 -0.60 -7.71
C ALA A 81 -9.28 -1.53 -6.55
N ASN A 82 -8.59 -2.67 -6.41
CA ASN A 82 -8.78 -3.58 -5.27
C ASN A 82 -8.49 -2.92 -3.92
N ALA A 83 -7.45 -2.09 -3.82
CA ALA A 83 -7.17 -1.34 -2.60
C ALA A 83 -8.29 -0.36 -2.25
N LEU A 84 -8.87 0.32 -3.26
CA LEU A 84 -9.99 1.24 -3.06
C LEU A 84 -11.28 0.49 -2.69
N ARG A 85 -11.56 -0.65 -3.33
CA ARG A 85 -12.67 -1.55 -2.99
C ARG A 85 -12.56 -2.02 -1.53
N ASN A 86 -11.40 -2.52 -1.12
CA ASN A 86 -11.15 -2.94 0.26
C ASN A 86 -11.33 -1.80 1.27
N LYS A 87 -11.00 -0.56 0.90
CA LYS A 87 -11.28 0.63 1.73
C LYS A 87 -12.78 0.90 1.85
N ALA A 88 -13.49 0.85 0.73
CA ALA A 88 -14.95 1.10 0.70
C ALA A 88 -15.72 0.07 1.53
N GLU A 89 -15.28 -1.18 1.50
CA GLU A 89 -15.84 -2.29 2.27
C GLU A 89 -15.39 -2.33 3.75
N GLY A 90 -14.51 -1.40 4.17
CA GLY A 90 -13.98 -1.38 5.54
C GLY A 90 -12.92 -2.47 5.84
N LEU A 91 -12.51 -3.23 4.84
CA LEU A 91 -11.47 -4.26 4.97
C LEU A 91 -10.06 -3.66 5.07
N LEU A 92 -9.86 -2.44 4.62
CA LEU A 92 -8.56 -1.77 4.62
C LEU A 92 -8.67 -0.36 5.23
N LYS A 93 -8.09 -0.17 6.40
CA LYS A 93 -7.79 1.14 6.97
C LYS A 93 -6.37 1.54 6.60
N THR A 94 -6.15 2.77 6.15
CA THR A 94 -4.82 3.27 5.81
C THR A 94 -4.56 4.63 6.42
N TYR A 95 -3.28 4.94 6.57
CA TYR A 95 -2.77 6.28 6.87
C TYR A 95 -1.74 6.68 5.82
N GLY A 96 -1.84 7.89 5.32
CA GLY A 96 -0.79 8.50 4.51
C GLY A 96 0.45 8.84 5.33
N PRO A 97 1.62 9.05 4.69
CA PRO A 97 2.86 9.39 5.40
C PRO A 97 2.73 10.65 6.28
N ALA A 98 2.01 11.68 5.81
CA ALA A 98 1.79 12.90 6.58
C ALA A 98 0.96 12.64 7.84
N GLU A 99 -0.08 11.81 7.75
CA GLU A 99 -0.94 11.44 8.87
C GLU A 99 -0.16 10.63 9.92
N VAL A 100 0.67 9.66 9.49
CA VAL A 100 1.53 8.89 10.40
C VAL A 100 2.52 9.80 11.11
N ARG A 101 3.14 10.75 10.38
CA ARG A 101 4.05 11.74 10.97
C ARG A 101 3.33 12.63 12.00
N GLU A 102 2.12 13.06 11.70
CA GLU A 102 1.31 13.87 12.60
C GLU A 102 0.93 13.10 13.88
N LYS A 103 0.45 11.85 13.72
CA LYS A 103 0.14 10.96 14.87
C LYS A 103 1.35 10.77 15.79
N ALA A 104 2.52 10.48 15.21
CA ALA A 104 3.75 10.31 15.97
C ALA A 104 4.19 11.61 16.66
N GLY A 105 4.09 12.76 15.97
CA GLY A 105 4.42 14.07 16.50
C GLY A 105 3.49 14.55 17.64
N LYS A 106 2.24 14.08 17.65
CA LYS A 106 1.28 14.31 18.74
C LYS A 106 1.47 13.37 19.93
N GLY A 107 2.38 12.41 19.84
CA GLY A 107 2.59 11.39 20.87
C GLY A 107 1.41 10.42 21.02
N GLU A 108 0.65 10.18 19.95
CA GLU A 108 -0.44 9.19 19.98
C GLU A 108 0.12 7.79 20.28
N ASP A 109 -0.63 7.01 21.05
CA ASP A 109 -0.21 5.68 21.48
C ASP A 109 -0.60 4.62 20.43
N PHE A 110 0.31 4.34 19.53
CA PHE A 110 0.19 3.31 18.49
C PHE A 110 1.54 2.66 18.21
N VAL A 111 1.52 1.53 17.52
CA VAL A 111 2.73 0.80 17.09
C VAL A 111 2.89 0.94 15.59
N LEU A 112 4.08 1.31 15.14
CA LEU A 112 4.52 1.18 13.75
C LEU A 112 5.19 -0.18 13.59
N LEU A 113 4.57 -1.10 12.83
CA LEU A 113 5.08 -2.45 12.63
C LEU A 113 5.80 -2.54 11.27
N ASP A 114 7.13 -2.59 11.32
CA ASP A 114 7.96 -2.83 10.12
C ASP A 114 8.11 -4.32 9.87
N VAL A 115 7.57 -4.79 8.74
CA VAL A 115 7.62 -6.21 8.36
C VAL A 115 8.69 -6.52 7.31
N ARG A 116 9.63 -5.61 7.09
CA ARG A 116 10.81 -5.82 6.22
C ARG A 116 11.83 -6.72 6.90
N SER A 117 12.74 -7.26 6.09
CA SER A 117 13.91 -7.97 6.64
C SER A 117 14.92 -6.98 7.25
N PRO A 118 15.82 -7.44 8.14
CA PRO A 118 16.88 -6.59 8.69
C PRO A 118 17.76 -5.96 7.60
N GLU A 119 18.06 -6.71 6.53
CA GLU A 119 18.89 -6.24 5.41
C GLU A 119 18.18 -5.11 4.62
N GLU A 120 16.87 -5.25 4.41
CA GLU A 120 16.07 -4.20 3.78
C GLU A 120 16.04 -2.94 4.65
N THR A 121 15.91 -3.10 5.95
CA THR A 121 15.86 -1.97 6.90
C THR A 121 17.18 -1.20 6.93
N GLN A 122 18.32 -1.92 6.86
CA GLN A 122 19.64 -1.30 6.77
C GLN A 122 19.88 -0.60 5.43
N ARG A 123 19.42 -1.19 4.34
CA ARG A 123 19.64 -0.65 2.99
C ARG A 123 18.73 0.55 2.68
N ASP A 124 17.46 0.44 3.04
CA ASP A 124 16.41 1.38 2.61
C ASP A 124 16.09 2.45 3.69
N GLY A 125 16.77 2.41 4.86
CA GLY A 125 16.54 3.33 5.98
C GLY A 125 15.33 2.99 6.85
N ARG A 126 15.19 3.68 7.96
CA ARG A 126 14.18 3.47 9.01
C ARG A 126 13.29 4.70 9.17
N LEU A 127 12.05 4.48 9.60
CA LEU A 127 11.20 5.59 10.03
C LEU A 127 11.73 6.16 11.36
N PRO A 128 11.86 7.49 11.51
CA PRO A 128 12.52 8.13 12.64
C PRO A 128 11.58 8.27 13.86
N PHE A 129 11.00 7.16 14.31
CA PHE A 129 10.05 7.15 15.43
C PHE A 129 10.41 6.07 16.45
N GLY A 130 10.30 6.41 17.75
CA GLY A 130 10.63 5.49 18.83
C GLY A 130 9.63 4.36 19.06
N ASN A 131 8.45 4.40 18.41
CA ASN A 131 7.40 3.40 18.53
C ASN A 131 7.41 2.38 17.37
N VAL A 132 8.53 2.24 16.66
CA VAL A 132 8.69 1.23 15.60
C VAL A 132 9.07 -0.12 16.20
N THR A 133 8.31 -1.14 15.86
CA THR A 133 8.58 -2.54 16.19
C THR A 133 8.95 -3.28 14.90
N TYR A 134 10.05 -4.03 14.94
CA TYR A 134 10.59 -4.74 13.78
C TYR A 134 10.32 -6.24 13.91
N ILE A 135 9.40 -6.75 13.10
CA ILE A 135 9.11 -8.19 13.00
C ILE A 135 8.96 -8.53 11.50
N PRO A 136 9.97 -9.19 10.90
CA PRO A 136 9.88 -9.63 9.51
C PRO A 136 8.61 -10.44 9.26
N LEU A 137 7.98 -10.27 8.09
CA LEU A 137 6.70 -10.90 7.77
C LEU A 137 6.72 -12.41 8.01
N GLY A 138 7.82 -13.10 7.65
CA GLY A 138 7.96 -14.54 7.85
C GLY A 138 7.96 -15.00 9.32
N ALA A 139 8.26 -14.09 10.26
CA ALA A 139 8.22 -14.37 11.69
C ALA A 139 6.94 -13.83 12.37
N LEU A 140 6.11 -13.08 11.63
CA LEU A 140 4.99 -12.35 12.23
C LEU A 140 3.93 -13.31 12.78
N TRP A 141 3.67 -14.43 12.12
CA TRP A 141 2.68 -15.39 12.58
C TRP A 141 2.97 -15.86 14.01
N GLU A 142 4.22 -16.20 14.31
CA GLU A 142 4.63 -16.67 15.64
C GLU A 142 4.75 -15.53 16.65
N LYS A 143 5.16 -14.34 16.21
CA LYS A 143 5.43 -13.20 17.08
C LYS A 143 4.25 -12.26 17.29
N ALA A 144 3.19 -12.33 16.49
CA ALA A 144 2.02 -11.48 16.65
C ALA A 144 1.45 -11.48 18.09
N PRO A 145 1.38 -12.62 18.82
CA PRO A 145 0.89 -12.62 20.19
C PRO A 145 1.68 -11.75 21.19
N THR A 146 2.92 -11.36 20.86
CA THR A 146 3.74 -10.48 21.72
C THR A 146 3.43 -8.99 21.56
N LEU A 147 2.67 -8.62 20.53
CA LEU A 147 2.28 -7.23 20.27
C LEU A 147 1.16 -6.78 21.23
N PRO A 148 1.12 -5.49 21.59
CA PRO A 148 0.09 -4.95 22.47
C PRO A 148 -1.29 -4.98 21.76
N ARG A 149 -2.29 -5.57 22.42
CA ARG A 149 -3.64 -5.72 21.86
C ARG A 149 -4.53 -4.48 22.02
N ASP A 150 -4.21 -3.63 22.96
CA ASP A 150 -4.91 -2.40 23.27
C ASP A 150 -4.58 -1.25 22.32
N LYS A 151 -3.41 -1.30 21.66
CA LYS A 151 -2.92 -0.28 20.76
C LYS A 151 -3.33 -0.51 19.30
N GLU A 152 -3.39 0.57 18.54
CA GLU A 152 -3.49 0.49 17.08
C GLU A 152 -2.14 0.07 16.49
N ILE A 153 -2.14 -0.86 15.54
CA ILE A 153 -0.94 -1.30 14.83
C ILE A 153 -1.01 -0.80 13.39
N VAL A 154 -0.07 0.03 13.01
CA VAL A 154 0.10 0.51 11.62
C VAL A 154 1.24 -0.27 10.98
N ALA A 155 0.91 -1.27 10.18
CA ALA A 155 1.89 -2.11 9.51
C ALA A 155 2.43 -1.43 8.25
N PHE A 156 3.70 -1.69 7.93
CA PHE A 156 4.32 -1.22 6.69
C PHE A 156 5.45 -2.15 6.23
N CYS A 157 5.77 -2.04 4.94
CA CYS A 157 6.96 -2.62 4.35
C CYS A 157 7.59 -1.62 3.37
N LYS A 158 8.31 -2.08 2.36
CA LYS A 158 8.89 -1.18 1.35
C LYS A 158 7.82 -0.43 0.52
N ILE A 159 6.81 -1.15 0.00
CA ILE A 159 5.78 -0.63 -0.94
C ILE A 159 4.34 -0.97 -0.54
N SER A 160 4.10 -1.36 0.70
CA SER A 160 2.79 -1.70 1.32
C SER A 160 2.21 -3.09 1.02
N VAL A 161 2.68 -3.85 0.05
CA VAL A 161 2.12 -5.18 -0.28
C VAL A 161 2.21 -6.14 0.91
N ARG A 162 3.41 -6.39 1.43
CA ARG A 162 3.61 -7.23 2.64
C ARG A 162 2.94 -6.64 3.90
N GLY A 163 2.75 -5.31 3.92
CA GLY A 163 1.98 -4.67 4.97
C GLY A 163 0.52 -5.14 4.97
N TRP A 164 -0.08 -5.34 3.79
CA TRP A 164 -1.41 -5.91 3.66
C TRP A 164 -1.47 -7.36 4.17
N ASP A 165 -0.48 -8.19 3.83
CA ASP A 165 -0.37 -9.56 4.35
C ASP A 165 -0.26 -9.56 5.88
N ALA A 166 0.52 -8.61 6.43
CA ALA A 166 0.64 -8.44 7.87
C ALA A 166 -0.70 -8.11 8.55
N LEU A 167 -1.56 -7.27 7.93
CA LEU A 167 -2.90 -7.00 8.47
C LEU A 167 -3.74 -8.28 8.55
N SER A 168 -3.65 -9.14 7.53
CA SER A 168 -4.38 -10.42 7.51
C SER A 168 -3.91 -11.35 8.62
N ILE A 169 -2.59 -11.45 8.85
CA ILE A 169 -2.01 -12.21 9.96
C ILE A 169 -2.47 -11.64 11.30
N LEU A 170 -2.37 -10.33 11.51
CA LEU A 170 -2.78 -9.69 12.76
C LEU A 170 -4.26 -9.93 13.07
N ARG A 171 -5.14 -9.80 12.07
CA ARG A 171 -6.58 -10.08 12.24
C ARG A 171 -6.86 -11.53 12.59
N SER A 172 -6.13 -12.49 11.99
CA SER A 172 -6.25 -13.91 12.34
C SER A 172 -5.87 -14.18 13.81
N HIS A 173 -5.02 -13.33 14.39
CA HIS A 173 -4.66 -13.34 15.81
C HIS A 173 -5.60 -12.50 16.70
N GLY A 174 -6.68 -11.93 16.13
CA GLY A 174 -7.70 -11.18 16.87
C GLY A 174 -7.34 -9.71 17.14
N PHE A 175 -6.43 -9.11 16.37
CA PHE A 175 -6.20 -7.67 16.42
C PHE A 175 -7.26 -6.92 15.60
N GLU A 176 -8.03 -6.07 16.26
CA GLU A 176 -9.11 -5.30 15.62
C GLU A 176 -8.64 -3.94 15.10
N LYS A 177 -7.68 -3.32 15.80
CA LYS A 177 -7.17 -1.98 15.49
C LYS A 177 -5.92 -2.09 14.62
N VAL A 178 -6.09 -2.41 13.33
CA VAL A 178 -4.99 -2.54 12.39
C VAL A 178 -5.16 -1.63 11.18
N ALA A 179 -4.08 -1.00 10.77
CA ALA A 179 -4.03 -0.11 9.62
C ALA A 179 -2.73 -0.31 8.82
N LEU A 180 -2.69 0.23 7.60
CA LEU A 180 -1.56 0.17 6.70
C LEU A 180 -0.99 1.57 6.47
N LEU A 181 0.34 1.73 6.50
CA LEU A 181 1.00 2.92 5.95
C LEU A 181 0.98 2.84 4.42
N GLU A 182 0.33 3.80 3.78
CA GLU A 182 0.29 3.91 2.31
C GLU A 182 1.69 4.09 1.74
N THR A 183 1.96 3.47 0.60
CA THR A 183 3.22 3.51 -0.14
C THR A 183 4.45 2.96 0.58
N GLY A 184 4.34 2.60 1.87
CA GLY A 184 5.45 2.11 2.68
C GLY A 184 6.63 3.09 2.74
N VAL A 185 7.83 2.57 3.02
CA VAL A 185 9.05 3.39 3.15
C VAL A 185 9.47 4.01 1.82
N ALA A 186 9.23 3.33 0.70
CA ALA A 186 9.62 3.84 -0.63
C ALA A 186 8.85 5.09 -1.05
N GLY A 187 7.66 5.31 -0.52
CA GLY A 187 6.87 6.52 -0.75
C GLY A 187 6.89 7.50 0.45
N TRP A 188 7.78 7.30 1.41
CA TRP A 188 7.94 8.20 2.54
C TRP A 188 8.68 9.47 2.11
N PRO A 189 8.03 10.66 2.14
CA PRO A 189 8.62 11.88 1.56
C PRO A 189 9.50 12.66 2.54
N PHE A 190 9.69 12.14 3.75
CA PHE A 190 10.46 12.79 4.79
C PHE A 190 11.78 12.07 5.03
N GLN A 191 12.65 12.66 5.86
CA GLN A 191 13.93 12.06 6.20
C GLN A 191 13.75 10.69 6.88
N LEU A 192 14.55 9.73 6.47
CA LEU A 192 14.72 8.41 7.11
C LEU A 192 16.00 8.43 7.94
N GLU A 193 16.05 7.57 8.95
CA GLU A 193 17.27 7.24 9.67
C GLU A 193 18.04 6.14 8.92
N ALA A 194 19.37 6.21 8.97
CA ALA A 194 20.25 5.23 8.36
C ALA A 194 20.24 3.87 9.09
#